data_abaeeaf08c6aa199bbdb26c647889eac
#
_entry.id   abaeeaf08c6aa199bbdb26c647889eac
#
_cell.length_a   1.000
_cell.length_b   1.000
_cell.length_c   1.000
_cell.angle_alpha   90.00
_cell.angle_beta   90.00
_cell.angle_gamma   90.00
#
_symmetry.space_group_name_H-M   'P 1'
#
loop_
_entity.id
_entity.type
_entity.pdbx_description
1 polymer ?
#
loop_
_entity_poly.entity_id
_entity_poly.type
_entity_poly.pdbx_seq_one_letter_code
_entity_poly.pdbx_strand_id
1 'polypeptide(L)'
;MRRRKRDVRSEVHARVSRDSNPMTIPHHGLRRVEAGLTLLELIIACAILTVLTTAALPLAKAAIIRHRENELRSDLQEMRDAIDRYKDDADKGLIQVQAGTEGYPPDLETLVKGVQLAGTTNRHVRYLRKIPVDPMTGQKDWGLRSVQDDPDSSMWGGQDVFDVYSKSSGTASDGTRYSDW
;
A
#
# COMPACT_ATOMS: atom_id res chain seq x y z
N MET A 1 6.57 -62.32 -57.65
CA MET A 1 5.46 -63.27 -57.92
C MET A 1 4.18 -62.50 -57.83
N ARG A 2 3.58 -62.03 -58.95
CA ARG A 2 2.41 -62.62 -59.64
C ARG A 2 1.24 -62.74 -58.68
N ARG A 3 0.02 -62.20 -58.88
CA ARG A 3 -0.85 -61.94 -60.03
C ARG A 3 -2.02 -61.04 -59.56
N ARG A 4 -2.43 -60.00 -60.26
CA ARG A 4 -3.44 -59.95 -61.34
C ARG A 4 -4.87 -60.21 -60.87
N LYS A 5 -5.65 -59.20 -61.12
CA LYS A 5 -6.86 -59.12 -62.03
C LYS A 5 -8.19 -59.41 -61.31
N ARG A 6 -9.29 -58.73 -61.55
CA ARG A 6 -9.96 -58.09 -62.66
C ARG A 6 -11.21 -57.42 -62.10
N ASP A 7 -11.55 -56.25 -62.48
CA ASP A 7 -12.62 -55.90 -63.42
C ASP A 7 -13.87 -56.72 -63.36
N VAL A 8 -15.00 -56.04 -63.21
CA VAL A 8 -16.28 -56.12 -63.94
C VAL A 8 -17.21 -55.09 -63.28
N ARG A 9 -17.46 -53.90 -63.82
CA ARG A 9 -18.43 -53.46 -64.83
C ARG A 9 -19.89 -53.97 -64.56
N SER A 10 -20.78 -53.03 -64.25
CA SER A 10 -22.03 -52.76 -64.98
C SER A 10 -22.92 -51.84 -64.17
N GLU A 11 -23.12 -50.74 -64.69
CA GLU A 11 -24.33 -49.99 -64.97
C GLU A 11 -25.62 -50.57 -64.40
N VAL A 12 -26.28 -49.73 -63.58
CA VAL A 12 -27.76 -49.58 -63.65
C VAL A 12 -28.05 -48.09 -63.33
N HIS A 13 -28.58 -47.48 -64.38
CA HIS A 13 -29.31 -46.23 -64.32
C HIS A 13 -30.53 -46.35 -63.43
N ALA A 14 -30.72 -45.41 -62.51
CA ALA A 14 -32.07 -45.05 -62.12
C ALA A 14 -32.07 -43.58 -61.69
N ARG A 15 -32.74 -42.81 -62.46
CA ARG A 15 -33.23 -41.48 -62.19
C ARG A 15 -33.99 -41.45 -60.89
N VAL A 16 -33.61 -40.52 -59.99
CA VAL A 16 -34.56 -39.89 -59.07
C VAL A 16 -34.23 -38.44 -58.93
N SER A 17 -35.18 -37.69 -59.20
CA SER A 17 -35.47 -36.29 -59.27
C SER A 17 -34.71 -35.40 -58.25
N ARG A 18 -34.25 -34.30 -58.80
CA ARG A 18 -33.94 -33.04 -58.14
C ARG A 18 -35.15 -32.55 -57.33
N ASP A 19 -34.96 -32.40 -56.07
CA ASP A 19 -35.58 -31.35 -55.28
C ASP A 19 -34.54 -30.83 -54.29
N SER A 20 -33.70 -30.02 -54.83
CA SER A 20 -32.80 -29.15 -53.97
C SER A 20 -33.58 -27.88 -53.63
N ASN A 21 -34.34 -27.95 -52.57
CA ASN A 21 -34.87 -26.76 -51.95
C ASN A 21 -33.77 -26.24 -50.98
N PRO A 22 -33.09 -25.13 -51.24
CA PRO A 22 -32.17 -24.55 -50.28
C PRO A 22 -33.04 -23.99 -49.15
N MET A 23 -32.95 -24.66 -48.01
CA MET A 23 -33.49 -24.19 -46.74
C MET A 23 -32.86 -22.85 -46.42
N THR A 24 -33.51 -21.78 -46.85
CA THR A 24 -33.13 -20.42 -46.52
C THR A 24 -33.36 -20.22 -45.04
N ILE A 25 -32.32 -20.33 -44.24
CA ILE A 25 -32.34 -19.95 -42.84
C ILE A 25 -32.54 -18.42 -42.81
N PRO A 26 -33.65 -17.93 -42.27
CA PRO A 26 -33.82 -16.50 -42.11
C PRO A 26 -32.78 -16.03 -41.07
N HIS A 27 -31.76 -15.35 -41.51
CA HIS A 27 -30.94 -14.55 -40.65
C HIS A 27 -31.86 -13.46 -40.05
N HIS A 28 -32.41 -13.75 -38.87
CA HIS A 28 -32.96 -12.71 -38.04
C HIS A 28 -31.76 -11.84 -37.63
N GLY A 29 -31.47 -10.85 -38.45
CA GLY A 29 -30.60 -9.75 -38.07
C GLY A 29 -31.20 -9.17 -36.79
N LEU A 30 -30.53 -9.39 -35.66
CA LEU A 30 -30.75 -8.64 -34.44
C LEU A 30 -30.59 -7.17 -34.83
N ARG A 31 -31.66 -6.51 -35.19
CA ARG A 31 -31.72 -5.06 -35.26
C ARG A 31 -31.36 -4.60 -33.86
N ARG A 32 -30.12 -4.18 -33.68
CA ARG A 32 -29.77 -3.32 -32.56
C ARG A 32 -30.71 -2.12 -32.68
N VAL A 33 -31.69 -2.09 -31.82
CA VAL A 33 -32.49 -0.90 -31.61
C VAL A 33 -31.50 0.06 -30.96
N GLU A 34 -30.93 0.93 -31.76
CA GLU A 34 -30.20 2.11 -31.24
C GLU A 34 -31.29 3.00 -30.62
N ALA A 35 -31.59 2.71 -29.37
CA ALA A 35 -32.43 3.57 -28.58
C ALA A 35 -31.63 4.83 -28.31
N GLY A 36 -31.89 5.91 -29.01
CA GLY A 36 -31.34 7.22 -28.69
C GLY A 36 -31.77 7.61 -27.26
N LEU A 37 -30.82 8.04 -26.43
CA LEU A 37 -31.12 8.57 -25.11
C LEU A 37 -32.07 9.76 -25.22
N THR A 38 -33.15 9.74 -24.45
CA THR A 38 -34.06 10.90 -24.37
C THR A 38 -33.40 12.02 -23.58
N LEU A 39 -33.72 13.26 -23.89
CA LEU A 39 -33.23 14.42 -23.16
C LEU A 39 -33.58 14.32 -21.67
N LEU A 40 -34.75 13.79 -21.34
CA LEU A 40 -35.20 13.53 -19.97
C LEU A 40 -34.30 12.53 -19.25
N GLU A 41 -33.93 11.42 -19.89
CA GLU A 41 -33.07 10.40 -19.33
C GLU A 41 -31.67 10.94 -19.06
N LEU A 42 -31.15 11.78 -19.97
CA LEU A 42 -29.86 12.45 -19.77
C LEU A 42 -29.88 13.38 -18.55
N ILE A 43 -30.96 14.17 -18.37
CA ILE A 43 -31.11 15.06 -17.21
C ILE A 43 -31.16 14.24 -15.91
N ILE A 44 -31.93 13.15 -15.89
CA ILE A 44 -32.04 12.27 -14.72
C ILE A 44 -30.69 11.64 -14.42
N ALA A 45 -29.99 11.11 -15.42
CA ALA A 45 -28.68 10.52 -15.25
C ALA A 45 -27.66 11.54 -14.69
N CYS A 46 -27.63 12.76 -15.23
CA CYS A 46 -26.76 13.82 -14.73
C CYS A 46 -27.11 14.22 -13.29
N ALA A 47 -28.40 14.28 -12.93
CA ALA A 47 -28.82 14.56 -11.58
C ALA A 47 -28.35 13.49 -10.58
N ILE A 48 -28.51 12.20 -10.93
CA ILE A 48 -28.03 11.08 -10.08
C ILE A 48 -26.51 11.12 -9.95
N LEU A 49 -25.78 11.32 -11.04
CA LEU A 49 -24.32 11.41 -11.01
C LEU A 49 -23.83 12.56 -10.15
N THR A 50 -24.51 13.72 -10.20
CA THR A 50 -24.16 14.87 -9.37
C THR A 50 -24.33 14.56 -7.88
N VAL A 51 -25.43 13.91 -7.50
CA VAL A 51 -25.65 13.49 -6.09
C VAL A 51 -24.60 12.49 -5.63
N LEU A 52 -24.30 11.47 -6.45
CA LEU A 52 -23.29 10.45 -6.11
C LEU A 52 -21.89 11.08 -5.97
N THR A 53 -21.51 11.98 -6.86
CA THR A 53 -20.20 12.65 -6.84
C THR A 53 -20.03 13.50 -5.59
N THR A 54 -21.09 14.18 -5.16
CA THR A 54 -21.05 15.03 -3.96
C THR A 54 -20.78 14.22 -2.70
N ALA A 55 -21.31 13.01 -2.61
CA ALA A 55 -21.08 12.10 -1.47
C ALA A 55 -19.72 11.40 -1.52
N ALA A 56 -19.15 11.17 -2.71
CA ALA A 56 -17.90 10.43 -2.87
C ALA A 56 -16.66 11.19 -2.37
N LEU A 57 -16.62 12.52 -2.57
CA LEU A 57 -15.47 13.36 -2.22
C LEU A 57 -15.09 13.34 -0.73
N PRO A 58 -16.02 13.51 0.25
CA PRO A 58 -15.69 13.49 1.66
C PRO A 58 -15.21 12.11 2.12
N LEU A 59 -15.76 11.02 1.56
CA LEU A 59 -15.35 9.66 1.89
C LEU A 59 -13.92 9.38 1.44
N ALA A 60 -13.54 9.83 0.25
CA ALA A 60 -12.18 9.67 -0.27
C ALA A 60 -11.15 10.41 0.61
N LYS A 61 -11.45 11.64 1.04
CA LYS A 61 -10.57 12.40 1.94
C LYS A 61 -10.41 11.71 3.29
N ALA A 62 -11.49 11.21 3.88
CA ALA A 62 -11.43 10.48 5.15
C ALA A 62 -10.60 9.19 5.05
N ALA A 63 -10.70 8.47 3.94
CA ALA A 63 -9.90 7.27 3.70
C ALA A 63 -8.40 7.58 3.61
N ILE A 64 -8.02 8.68 2.93
CA ILE A 64 -6.61 9.11 2.82
C ILE A 64 -6.06 9.50 4.20
N ILE A 65 -6.82 10.25 5.01
CA ILE A 65 -6.40 10.64 6.35
C ILE A 65 -6.16 9.40 7.21
N ARG A 66 -7.11 8.46 7.25
CA ARG A 66 -6.96 7.21 8.02
C ARG A 66 -5.75 6.37 7.57
N HIS A 67 -5.47 6.36 6.26
CA HIS A 67 -4.28 5.66 5.76
C HIS A 67 -2.99 6.28 6.30
N ARG A 68 -2.87 7.61 6.24
CA ARG A 68 -1.73 8.34 6.80
C ARG A 68 -1.60 8.18 8.32
N GLU A 69 -2.71 8.17 9.05
CA GLU A 69 -2.74 7.93 10.50
C GLU A 69 -2.19 6.54 10.85
N ASN A 70 -2.60 5.51 10.09
CA ASN A 70 -2.10 4.16 10.29
C ASN A 70 -0.59 4.05 9.94
N GLU A 71 -0.17 4.71 8.86
CA GLU A 71 1.25 4.78 8.49
C GLU A 71 2.06 5.47 9.58
N LEU A 72 1.60 6.62 10.10
CA LEU A 72 2.26 7.32 11.20
C LEU A 72 2.44 6.42 12.43
N ARG A 73 1.37 5.72 12.85
CA ARG A 73 1.45 4.80 14.00
C ARG A 73 2.45 3.67 13.78
N SER A 74 2.48 3.12 12.57
CA SER A 74 3.42 2.07 12.20
C SER A 74 4.86 2.56 12.22
N ASP A 75 5.12 3.77 11.71
CA ASP A 75 6.44 4.37 11.66
C ASP A 75 6.95 4.72 13.07
N LEU A 76 6.09 5.30 13.92
CA LEU A 76 6.43 5.56 15.31
C LEU A 76 6.77 4.26 16.05
N GLN A 77 5.98 3.21 15.87
CA GLN A 77 6.23 1.92 16.49
C GLN A 77 7.55 1.30 15.99
N GLU A 78 7.82 1.34 14.69
CA GLU A 78 9.09 0.84 14.12
C GLU A 78 10.31 1.54 14.76
N MET A 79 10.23 2.87 14.93
CA MET A 79 11.32 3.65 15.55
C MET A 79 11.44 3.35 17.04
N ARG A 80 10.33 3.29 17.79
CA ARG A 80 10.34 2.93 19.23
C ARG A 80 10.89 1.54 19.46
N ASP A 81 10.45 0.56 18.65
CA ASP A 81 10.99 -0.81 18.72
C ASP A 81 12.51 -0.85 18.42
N ALA A 82 13.00 0.05 17.58
CA ALA A 82 14.42 0.14 17.27
C ALA A 82 15.19 0.77 18.46
N ILE A 83 14.64 1.79 19.09
CA ILE A 83 15.19 2.42 20.31
C ILE A 83 15.24 1.40 21.44
N ASP A 84 14.17 0.65 21.68
CA ASP A 84 14.08 -0.36 22.74
C ASP A 84 15.11 -1.48 22.54
N ARG A 85 15.27 -1.96 21.29
CA ARG A 85 16.30 -2.97 20.98
C ARG A 85 17.71 -2.45 21.18
N TYR A 86 17.98 -1.18 20.85
CA TYR A 86 19.26 -0.55 21.13
C TYR A 86 19.51 -0.50 22.64
N LYS A 87 18.52 -0.07 23.43
CA LYS A 87 18.59 -0.01 24.88
C LYS A 87 18.83 -1.39 25.49
N ASP A 88 18.12 -2.40 25.03
CA ASP A 88 18.27 -3.79 25.45
C ASP A 88 19.71 -4.31 25.24
N ASP A 89 20.30 -4.03 24.09
CA ASP A 89 21.67 -4.44 23.76
C ASP A 89 22.70 -3.64 24.57
N ALA A 90 22.42 -2.36 24.86
CA ALA A 90 23.22 -1.54 25.73
C ALA A 90 23.24 -2.07 27.16
N ASP A 91 22.08 -2.40 27.73
CA ASP A 91 21.94 -2.92 29.10
C ASP A 91 22.60 -4.30 29.26
N LYS A 92 22.61 -5.11 28.19
CA LYS A 92 23.33 -6.40 28.15
C LYS A 92 24.84 -6.24 27.92
N GLY A 93 25.33 -5.01 27.72
CA GLY A 93 26.74 -4.74 27.42
C GLY A 93 27.20 -5.28 26.07
N LEU A 94 26.26 -5.52 25.13
CA LEU A 94 26.56 -6.07 23.80
C LEU A 94 27.07 -5.03 22.82
N ILE A 95 26.81 -3.74 23.09
CA ILE A 95 27.24 -2.60 22.26
C ILE A 95 27.99 -1.58 23.11
N GLN A 96 28.76 -0.75 22.41
CA GLN A 96 29.42 0.39 23.04
C GLN A 96 28.43 1.56 23.08
N VAL A 97 28.17 2.06 24.28
CA VAL A 97 27.28 3.22 24.50
C VAL A 97 28.10 4.47 24.77
N GLN A 98 27.54 5.62 24.38
CA GLN A 98 28.11 6.92 24.68
C GLN A 98 27.83 7.28 26.15
N ALA A 99 28.78 7.87 26.84
CA ALA A 99 28.60 8.32 28.21
C ALA A 99 27.52 9.41 28.27
N GLY A 100 26.59 9.30 29.23
CA GLY A 100 25.55 10.29 29.47
C GLY A 100 24.23 10.05 28.71
N THR A 101 24.11 8.95 27.93
CA THR A 101 22.88 8.62 27.19
C THR A 101 21.99 7.62 27.92
N GLU A 102 22.36 7.18 29.13
CA GLU A 102 21.65 6.18 29.92
C GLU A 102 21.36 4.87 29.15
N GLY A 103 22.15 4.60 28.10
CA GLY A 103 21.97 3.41 27.26
C GLY A 103 21.00 3.57 26.10
N TYR A 104 20.42 4.76 25.91
CA TYR A 104 19.62 5.09 24.73
C TYR A 104 20.50 5.61 23.57
N PRO A 105 20.01 5.58 22.32
CA PRO A 105 20.78 6.09 21.19
C PRO A 105 20.94 7.63 21.30
N PRO A 106 22.10 8.19 20.94
CA PRO A 106 22.32 9.63 20.97
C PRO A 106 21.50 10.38 19.90
N ASP A 107 21.18 9.73 18.81
CA ASP A 107 20.37 10.24 17.71
C ASP A 107 19.72 9.09 16.91
N LEU A 108 18.72 9.41 16.09
CA LEU A 108 18.06 8.40 15.21
C LEU A 108 19.00 7.87 14.12
N GLU A 109 19.98 8.66 13.71
CA GLU A 109 20.93 8.22 12.68
C GLU A 109 21.85 7.11 13.17
N THR A 110 22.14 7.06 14.44
CA THR A 110 22.90 5.98 15.08
C THR A 110 22.20 4.63 14.89
N LEU A 111 20.87 4.60 14.97
CA LEU A 111 20.09 3.39 14.71
C LEU A 111 20.21 2.90 13.26
N VAL A 112 20.37 3.82 12.30
CA VAL A 112 20.51 3.51 10.86
C VAL A 112 21.96 3.17 10.50
N LYS A 113 22.93 3.95 10.99
CA LYS A 113 24.37 3.72 10.75
C LYS A 113 24.83 2.43 11.42
N GLY A 114 24.23 2.14 12.60
CA GLY A 114 24.59 1.02 13.44
C GLY A 114 25.75 1.31 14.38
N VAL A 115 25.85 0.50 15.41
CA VAL A 115 26.90 0.58 16.43
C VAL A 115 27.75 -0.69 16.44
N GLN A 116 28.97 -0.54 16.92
CA GLN A 116 29.92 -1.64 17.01
C GLN A 116 29.53 -2.56 18.16
N LEU A 117 29.57 -3.88 17.94
CA LEU A 117 29.42 -4.87 18.99
C LEU A 117 30.64 -4.87 19.92
N ALA A 118 30.38 -4.94 21.21
CA ALA A 118 31.43 -5.10 22.22
C ALA A 118 32.26 -6.35 21.97
N GLY A 119 33.58 -6.23 22.13
CA GLY A 119 34.49 -7.37 21.92
C GLY A 119 34.79 -7.77 20.47
N THR A 120 34.23 -7.04 19.47
CA THR A 120 34.52 -7.31 18.04
C THR A 120 34.91 -6.03 17.30
N THR A 121 35.92 -6.12 16.46
CA THR A 121 36.46 -4.94 15.75
C THR A 121 35.71 -4.64 14.44
N ASN A 122 34.88 -5.56 13.94
CA ASN A 122 34.33 -5.47 12.56
C ASN A 122 32.85 -5.78 12.42
N ARG A 123 32.10 -5.94 13.51
CA ARG A 123 30.66 -6.22 13.45
C ARG A 123 29.86 -5.03 13.98
N HIS A 124 28.99 -4.49 13.08
CA HIS A 124 28.03 -3.45 13.43
C HIS A 124 26.63 -4.04 13.42
N VAL A 125 25.83 -3.65 14.40
CA VAL A 125 24.40 -3.94 14.47
C VAL A 125 23.63 -2.68 14.07
N ARG A 126 22.66 -2.83 13.18
CA ARG A 126 21.73 -1.78 12.77
C ARG A 126 20.35 -2.12 13.31
N TYR A 127 19.69 -1.15 13.90
CA TYR A 127 18.39 -1.32 14.51
C TYR A 127 17.27 -0.81 13.60
N LEU A 128 17.59 0.15 12.72
CA LEU A 128 16.66 0.74 11.77
C LEU A 128 17.29 0.72 10.37
N ARG A 129 16.49 0.44 9.34
CA ARG A 129 16.98 0.44 7.95
C ARG A 129 17.13 1.85 7.39
N LYS A 130 16.18 2.71 7.72
CA LYS A 130 16.10 4.11 7.31
C LYS A 130 15.19 4.84 8.28
N ILE A 131 15.41 6.13 8.50
CA ILE A 131 14.44 6.98 9.20
C ILE A 131 13.24 7.16 8.26
N PRO A 132 12.02 6.77 8.67
CA PRO A 132 10.82 6.94 7.85
C PRO A 132 10.50 8.42 7.62
N VAL A 133 9.67 8.69 6.63
CA VAL A 133 9.12 10.04 6.36
C VAL A 133 7.82 10.16 7.13
N ASP A 134 7.68 11.18 7.95
CA ASP A 134 6.42 11.45 8.64
C ASP A 134 5.31 11.72 7.61
N PRO A 135 4.27 10.90 7.53
CA PRO A 135 3.20 11.04 6.53
C PRO A 135 2.33 12.28 6.74
N MET A 136 2.42 12.93 7.93
CA MET A 136 1.66 14.15 8.23
C MET A 136 2.41 15.41 7.81
N THR A 137 3.74 15.45 7.99
CA THR A 137 4.57 16.62 7.61
C THR A 137 5.20 16.46 6.24
N GLY A 138 5.36 15.23 5.74
CA GLY A 138 6.10 14.90 4.52
C GLY A 138 7.61 15.02 4.65
N GLN A 139 8.13 15.12 5.87
CA GLN A 139 9.55 15.32 6.16
C GLN A 139 10.09 14.20 7.05
N LYS A 140 11.43 14.04 7.11
CA LYS A 140 12.09 13.12 8.05
C LYS A 140 12.50 13.83 9.35
N ASP A 141 11.79 14.86 9.69
CA ASP A 141 12.06 15.68 10.86
C ASP A 141 11.09 15.30 11.98
N TRP A 142 11.53 14.38 12.81
CA TRP A 142 10.78 13.88 13.96
C TRP A 142 11.07 14.73 15.20
N GLY A 143 10.06 14.86 16.06
CA GLY A 143 10.27 15.35 17.42
C GLY A 143 10.96 14.26 18.24
N LEU A 144 11.89 14.64 19.08
CA LEU A 144 12.67 13.75 19.94
C LEU A 144 12.41 14.12 21.39
N ARG A 145 12.48 13.12 22.28
CA ARG A 145 12.48 13.29 23.73
C ARG A 145 13.59 12.47 24.34
N SER A 146 14.28 13.05 25.32
CA SER A 146 15.22 12.34 26.16
C SER A 146 14.53 11.79 27.41
N VAL A 147 15.14 10.84 28.09
CA VAL A 147 14.61 10.29 29.36
C VAL A 147 14.36 11.37 30.40
N GLN A 148 15.21 12.42 30.39
CA GLN A 148 15.15 13.51 31.36
C GLN A 148 14.16 14.62 31.01
N ASP A 149 13.62 14.59 29.79
CA ASP A 149 12.64 15.60 29.33
C ASP A 149 11.28 15.38 29.97
N ASP A 150 10.55 16.46 30.23
CA ASP A 150 9.15 16.32 30.62
C ASP A 150 8.33 15.67 29.52
N PRO A 151 7.37 14.80 29.85
CA PRO A 151 6.55 14.09 28.84
C PRO A 151 5.85 15.02 27.85
N ASP A 152 5.50 16.23 28.26
CA ASP A 152 4.83 17.23 27.43
C ASP A 152 5.82 18.24 26.80
N SER A 153 7.13 18.04 26.97
CA SER A 153 8.13 18.94 26.40
C SER A 153 8.13 18.87 24.89
N SER A 154 8.14 20.02 24.25
CA SER A 154 8.39 20.16 22.81
C SER A 154 9.85 20.46 22.48
N MET A 155 10.70 20.58 23.52
CA MET A 155 12.14 20.82 23.39
C MET A 155 12.89 19.56 23.77
N TRP A 156 13.76 19.11 22.88
CA TRP A 156 14.66 17.98 23.14
C TRP A 156 15.88 18.39 23.94
N GLY A 157 16.17 17.67 25.02
CA GLY A 157 17.33 17.92 25.87
C GLY A 157 18.68 17.60 25.22
N GLY A 158 18.69 16.83 24.14
CA GLY A 158 19.89 16.57 23.32
C GLY A 158 20.84 15.51 23.87
N GLN A 159 20.51 14.84 24.98
CA GLN A 159 21.39 13.83 25.58
C GLN A 159 21.23 12.46 24.90
N ASP A 160 19.99 12.05 24.66
CA ASP A 160 19.61 10.75 24.12
C ASP A 160 18.27 10.84 23.41
N VAL A 161 17.86 9.74 22.75
CA VAL A 161 16.54 9.59 22.15
C VAL A 161 15.83 8.44 22.84
N PHE A 162 14.96 8.81 23.79
CA PHE A 162 14.07 7.89 24.48
C PHE A 162 12.77 7.66 23.72
N ASP A 163 12.18 8.74 23.20
CA ASP A 163 10.91 8.68 22.47
C ASP A 163 10.92 9.59 21.24
N VAL A 164 10.04 9.30 20.31
CA VAL A 164 9.84 10.04 19.07
C VAL A 164 8.37 10.37 18.86
N TYR A 165 8.09 11.55 18.26
CA TYR A 165 6.73 12.00 17.96
C TYR A 165 6.69 12.79 16.66
N SER A 166 5.49 12.94 16.08
CA SER A 166 5.29 13.79 14.90
C SER A 166 5.31 15.27 15.26
N LYS A 167 6.02 16.08 14.48
CA LYS A 167 5.98 17.56 14.60
C LYS A 167 4.78 18.19 13.93
N SER A 168 3.80 17.39 13.47
CA SER A 168 2.58 17.90 12.88
C SER A 168 1.71 18.60 13.91
N SER A 169 1.25 19.80 13.58
CA SER A 169 0.27 20.54 14.39
C SER A 169 -1.18 20.10 14.16
N GLY A 170 -1.38 19.06 13.31
CA GLY A 170 -2.70 18.55 12.96
C GLY A 170 -3.34 17.74 14.08
N THR A 171 -4.66 17.51 13.90
CA THR A 171 -5.48 16.69 14.80
C THR A 171 -5.96 15.44 14.06
N ALA A 172 -5.87 14.31 14.72
CA ALA A 172 -6.32 13.03 14.20
C ALA A 172 -7.85 12.91 14.17
N SER A 173 -8.33 11.88 13.48
CA SER A 173 -9.77 11.59 13.36
C SER A 173 -10.45 11.29 14.70
N ASP A 174 -9.68 10.90 15.71
CA ASP A 174 -10.16 10.65 17.08
C ASP A 174 -10.11 11.87 18.00
N GLY A 175 -9.62 13.02 17.49
CA GLY A 175 -9.52 14.29 18.23
C GLY A 175 -8.20 14.48 18.97
N THR A 176 -7.28 13.52 18.96
CA THR A 176 -5.94 13.66 19.55
C THR A 176 -5.01 14.42 18.62
N ARG A 177 -3.99 15.10 19.15
CA ARG A 177 -2.95 15.73 18.31
C ARG A 177 -1.95 14.68 17.87
N TYR A 178 -1.43 14.80 16.65
CA TYR A 178 -0.39 13.89 16.16
C TYR A 178 0.92 14.00 16.97
N SER A 179 1.18 15.16 17.57
CA SER A 179 2.32 15.38 18.48
C SER A 179 2.23 14.60 19.80
N ASP A 180 1.06 14.09 20.12
CA ASP A 180 0.81 13.36 21.36
C ASP A 180 0.87 11.82 21.18
N TRP A 181 1.14 11.38 19.95
CA TRP A 181 1.22 9.95 19.58
C TRP A 181 2.65 9.38 19.78
#